data_d0b3e1df27f60beaf1bb0b8d524da0ea
#
_entry.id   d0b3e1df27f60beaf1bb0b8d524da0ea
#
_cell.length_a   1.000
_cell.length_b   1.000
_cell.length_c   1.000
_cell.angle_alpha   90.00
_cell.angle_beta   90.00
_cell.angle_gamma   90.00
#
_symmetry.space_group_name_H-M   'P 1'
#
loop_
_entity.id
_entity.type
_entity.pdbx_description
1 polymer ?
#
loop_
_entity_poly.entity_id
_entity_poly.type
_entity_poly.pdbx_seq_one_letter_code
_entity_poly.pdbx_strand_id
1 'polypeptide(L)'
;GVIAVPHLDQTAESDMALLTRLAAKHDAVAKPVAGFLVLARQGAAKTITGQTLPTLQLEPEQLAQWRYQHSARKPAGTGSAQGENAQSPPQVSTGGTKAYWWDFEKGERQEVTTGSPPFEEIRYVHATEAEAKAAAATRKNTGERGQGELSFSLPGDPRLAAEGRLSIHLRPGIPTDWRIKRVEHRLSAQGYTTQVECERFTAAPVPITSSE
;
A
#
# COMPACT_ATOMS: atom_id res chain seq x y z
N GLY A 1 -6.94 -16.93 -0.58
CA GLY A 1 -6.92 -17.43 -1.96
C GLY A 1 -5.52 -17.82 -2.36
N VAL A 2 -5.39 -18.82 -3.19
CA VAL A 2 -4.11 -19.25 -3.77
C VAL A 2 -3.83 -18.39 -4.99
N ILE A 3 -2.61 -17.83 -5.09
CA ILE A 3 -2.16 -17.12 -6.29
C ILE A 3 -1.21 -18.07 -7.03
N ALA A 4 -1.60 -18.43 -8.26
CA ALA A 4 -0.73 -19.22 -9.12
C ALA A 4 0.41 -18.34 -9.64
N VAL A 5 1.64 -18.77 -9.43
CA VAL A 5 2.83 -18.11 -9.97
C VAL A 5 3.45 -19.06 -11.00
N PRO A 6 3.25 -18.83 -12.29
CA PRO A 6 3.65 -19.77 -13.34
C PRO A 6 5.17 -19.90 -13.46
N HIS A 7 5.89 -18.83 -13.19
CA HIS A 7 7.35 -18.80 -13.21
C HIS A 7 7.88 -17.74 -12.25
N LEU A 8 8.91 -18.07 -11.49
CA LEU A 8 9.53 -17.18 -10.53
C LEU A 8 11.04 -17.43 -10.47
N ASP A 9 11.82 -16.44 -10.88
CA ASP A 9 13.26 -16.47 -10.74
C ASP A 9 13.71 -15.68 -9.51
N GLN A 10 14.58 -16.29 -8.72
CA GLN A 10 15.33 -15.64 -7.69
C GLN A 10 16.77 -15.43 -8.16
N THR A 11 17.10 -14.22 -8.59
CA THR A 11 18.42 -13.91 -9.14
C THR A 11 19.07 -12.82 -8.29
N ALA A 12 20.20 -13.14 -7.68
CA ALA A 12 21.05 -12.22 -6.90
C ALA A 12 20.28 -11.45 -5.79
N GLU A 13 19.26 -12.08 -5.19
CA GLU A 13 18.48 -11.51 -4.09
C GLU A 13 18.30 -12.52 -2.95
N SER A 14 18.11 -12.03 -1.71
CA SER A 14 17.78 -12.89 -0.57
C SER A 14 16.33 -13.35 -0.60
N ASP A 15 15.99 -14.43 0.12
CA ASP A 15 14.62 -14.95 0.24
C ASP A 15 13.65 -13.88 0.72
N MET A 16 14.06 -13.05 1.68
CA MET A 16 13.23 -11.94 2.17
C MET A 16 13.03 -10.85 1.11
N ALA A 17 14.02 -10.56 0.29
CA ALA A 17 13.89 -9.61 -0.81
C ALA A 17 12.92 -10.14 -1.88
N LEU A 18 13.04 -11.42 -2.24
CA LEU A 18 12.12 -12.11 -3.15
C LEU A 18 10.69 -12.04 -2.62
N LEU A 19 10.46 -12.43 -1.36
CA LEU A 19 9.13 -12.42 -0.75
C LEU A 19 8.54 -11.02 -0.65
N THR A 20 9.36 -10.01 -0.33
CA THR A 20 8.94 -8.60 -0.29
C THR A 20 8.54 -8.10 -1.68
N ARG A 21 9.34 -8.43 -2.69
CA ARG A 21 9.05 -8.08 -4.09
C ARG A 21 7.77 -8.75 -4.59
N LEU A 22 7.60 -10.03 -4.25
CA LEU A 22 6.40 -10.78 -4.62
C LEU A 22 5.16 -10.24 -3.91
N ALA A 23 5.26 -9.95 -2.61
CA ALA A 23 4.18 -9.34 -1.84
C ALA A 23 3.75 -7.99 -2.43
N ALA A 24 4.72 -7.14 -2.79
CA ALA A 24 4.45 -5.83 -3.38
C ALA A 24 3.67 -5.92 -4.71
N LYS A 25 3.91 -6.94 -5.53
CA LYS A 25 3.14 -7.20 -6.76
C LYS A 25 1.64 -7.41 -6.49
N HIS A 26 1.30 -7.94 -5.32
CA HIS A 26 -0.05 -8.32 -4.94
C HIS A 26 -0.68 -7.41 -3.88
N ASP A 27 -0.16 -6.19 -3.76
CA ASP A 27 -0.60 -5.23 -2.73
C ASP A 27 -0.59 -5.84 -1.32
N ALA A 28 0.49 -6.55 -1.01
CA ALA A 28 0.69 -7.27 0.25
C ALA A 28 2.02 -6.87 0.91
N VAL A 29 2.17 -7.27 2.15
CA VAL A 29 3.38 -7.11 2.95
C VAL A 29 3.85 -8.47 3.41
N ALA A 30 5.15 -8.75 3.26
CA ALA A 30 5.81 -9.92 3.85
C ALA A 30 6.68 -9.46 5.03
N LYS A 31 6.45 -10.03 6.22
CA LYS A 31 7.18 -9.66 7.44
C LYS A 31 7.51 -10.91 8.27
N PRO A 32 8.73 -11.03 8.80
CA PRO A 32 9.02 -11.97 9.90
C PRO A 32 8.46 -11.37 11.20
N VAL A 33 7.63 -12.13 11.89
CA VAL A 33 7.03 -11.75 13.18
C VAL A 33 7.02 -12.94 14.11
N ALA A 34 7.68 -12.84 15.27
CA ALA A 34 7.68 -13.85 16.33
C ALA A 34 7.99 -15.28 15.83
N GLY A 35 8.95 -15.44 14.92
CA GLY A 35 9.33 -16.74 14.35
C GLY A 35 8.46 -17.23 13.18
N PHE A 36 7.48 -16.45 12.77
CA PHE A 36 6.62 -16.74 11.61
C PHE A 36 6.89 -15.75 10.47
N LEU A 37 6.70 -16.21 9.24
CA LEU A 37 6.60 -15.33 8.08
C LEU A 37 5.13 -14.99 7.85
N VAL A 38 4.77 -13.74 8.05
CA VAL A 38 3.43 -13.24 7.84
C VAL A 38 3.34 -12.60 6.45
N LEU A 39 2.41 -13.10 5.65
CA LEU A 39 2.02 -12.49 4.37
C LEU A 39 0.60 -11.96 4.51
N ALA A 40 0.43 -10.65 4.45
CA ALA A 40 -0.86 -10.00 4.62
C ALA A 40 -1.10 -8.97 3.53
N ARG A 41 -2.35 -8.88 3.02
CA ARG A 41 -2.73 -7.79 2.11
C ARG A 41 -2.69 -6.46 2.84
N GLN A 42 -2.16 -5.43 2.19
CA GLN A 42 -2.14 -4.09 2.73
C GLN A 42 -3.57 -3.57 2.93
N GLY A 43 -3.82 -2.96 4.08
CA GLY A 43 -5.15 -2.44 4.42
C GLY A 43 -6.21 -3.50 4.76
N ALA A 44 -5.86 -4.78 4.80
CA ALA A 44 -6.82 -5.84 5.18
C ALA A 44 -7.24 -5.75 6.64
N ALA A 45 -6.41 -5.14 7.49
CA ALA A 45 -6.62 -5.03 8.95
C ALA A 45 -7.04 -6.36 9.58
N LYS A 46 -6.29 -7.41 9.29
CA LYS A 46 -6.55 -8.76 9.81
C LYS A 46 -5.36 -9.27 10.61
N THR A 47 -5.67 -10.02 11.66
CA THR A 47 -4.67 -10.81 12.38
C THR A 47 -4.15 -11.95 11.51
N ILE A 48 -3.06 -12.60 11.94
CA ILE A 48 -2.54 -13.83 11.30
C ILE A 48 -3.56 -14.97 11.30
N THR A 49 -4.51 -14.96 12.23
CA THR A 49 -5.62 -15.93 12.32
C THR A 49 -6.82 -15.55 11.44
N GLY A 50 -6.73 -14.42 10.70
CA GLY A 50 -7.79 -13.95 9.80
C GLY A 50 -8.89 -13.13 10.45
N GLN A 51 -8.84 -12.89 11.76
CA GLN A 51 -9.80 -12.02 12.46
C GLN A 51 -9.58 -10.55 12.06
N THR A 52 -10.67 -9.83 11.84
CA THR A 52 -10.60 -8.40 11.55
C THR A 52 -10.15 -7.63 12.79
N LEU A 53 -9.13 -6.80 12.65
CA LEU A 53 -8.70 -5.87 13.67
C LEU A 53 -9.74 -4.74 13.80
N PRO A 54 -10.07 -4.31 15.03
CA PRO A 54 -10.96 -3.17 15.21
C PRO A 54 -10.30 -1.90 14.68
N THR A 55 -11.13 -0.99 14.16
CA THR A 55 -10.68 0.37 13.89
C THR A 55 -10.52 1.11 15.20
N LEU A 56 -9.34 1.58 15.50
CA LEU A 56 -9.08 2.39 16.69
C LEU A 56 -9.55 3.82 16.42
N GLN A 57 -10.30 4.38 17.35
CA GLN A 57 -10.68 5.78 17.33
C GLN A 57 -9.79 6.55 18.29
N LEU A 58 -9.20 7.63 17.79
CA LEU A 58 -8.42 8.56 18.59
C LEU A 58 -8.99 9.97 18.45
N GLU A 59 -8.98 10.69 19.55
CA GLU A 59 -9.35 12.09 19.57
C GLU A 59 -8.09 12.97 19.37
N PRO A 60 -8.22 14.13 18.72
CA PRO A 60 -7.09 15.04 18.48
C PRO A 60 -6.34 15.45 19.74
N GLU A 61 -7.04 15.57 20.86
CA GLU A 61 -6.51 15.96 22.17
C GLU A 61 -5.58 14.92 22.80
N GLN A 62 -5.67 13.67 22.35
CA GLN A 62 -4.77 12.58 22.78
C GLN A 62 -3.39 12.68 22.12
N LEU A 63 -3.29 13.44 21.04
CA LEU A 63 -2.07 13.60 20.28
C LEU A 63 -1.20 14.72 20.89
N ALA A 64 0.05 14.39 21.22
CA ALA A 64 1.00 15.41 21.71
C ALA A 64 1.46 16.31 20.55
N GLN A 65 1.76 15.70 19.41
CA GLN A 65 2.15 16.39 18.18
C GLN A 65 1.62 15.60 16.98
N TRP A 66 1.21 16.31 15.93
CA TRP A 66 0.83 15.67 14.66
C TRP A 66 1.25 16.52 13.45
N ARG A 67 1.49 15.85 12.35
CA ARG A 67 1.83 16.46 11.06
C ARG A 67 1.10 15.72 9.96
N TYR A 68 0.36 16.45 9.16
CA TYR A 68 -0.27 15.96 7.95
C TYR A 68 0.46 16.51 6.73
N GLN A 69 0.77 15.64 5.80
CA GLN A 69 1.33 15.97 4.49
C GLN A 69 0.40 15.45 3.40
N HIS A 70 -0.01 16.34 2.52
CA HIS A 70 -0.71 15.98 1.30
C HIS A 70 0.24 16.13 0.12
N SER A 71 0.48 15.05 -0.60
CA SER A 71 1.29 15.07 -1.80
C SER A 71 0.38 14.90 -3.02
N ALA A 72 0.26 15.94 -3.81
CA ALA A 72 -0.34 15.84 -5.14
C ALA A 72 0.56 15.04 -6.11
N ARG A 73 1.84 14.87 -5.74
CA ARG A 73 2.79 14.06 -6.49
C ARG A 73 2.64 12.60 -6.09
N LYS A 74 2.33 11.75 -7.05
CA LYS A 74 2.34 10.30 -6.85
C LYS A 74 3.74 9.87 -6.40
N PRO A 75 3.89 9.07 -5.32
CA PRO A 75 5.19 8.51 -5.01
C PRO A 75 5.65 7.69 -6.22
N ALA A 76 6.80 8.04 -6.76
CA ALA A 76 7.45 7.23 -7.78
C ALA A 76 7.64 5.83 -7.19
N GLY A 77 7.07 4.82 -7.82
CA GLY A 77 7.36 3.45 -7.45
C GLY A 77 8.87 3.28 -7.40
N THR A 78 9.36 2.49 -6.46
CA THR A 78 10.75 2.13 -6.27
C THR A 78 11.33 1.49 -7.52
N GLY A 79 11.66 2.33 -8.49
CA GLY A 79 12.52 2.04 -9.62
C GLY A 79 13.66 3.04 -9.50
N SER A 80 14.81 2.56 -9.08
CA SER A 80 16.05 3.30 -9.08
C SER A 80 16.33 3.83 -10.49
N ALA A 81 16.04 5.10 -10.69
CA ALA A 81 16.60 5.88 -11.76
C ALA A 81 17.20 7.13 -11.12
N GLN A 82 18.47 7.03 -10.79
CA GLN A 82 19.35 8.18 -10.65
C GLN A 82 19.36 8.91 -11.99
N GLY A 83 18.95 10.15 -11.97
CA GLY A 83 18.96 11.05 -13.10
C GLY A 83 18.50 12.42 -12.62
N GLU A 84 19.43 13.20 -12.09
CA GLU A 84 19.27 14.63 -11.87
C GLU A 84 19.02 15.31 -13.22
N ASN A 85 17.79 15.81 -13.40
CA ASN A 85 17.55 17.11 -14.05
C ASN A 85 16.07 17.45 -13.89
N ALA A 86 15.84 18.40 -12.99
CA ALA A 86 14.53 18.89 -12.61
C ALA A 86 14.01 19.88 -13.66
N GLN A 87 13.26 19.37 -14.61
CA GLN A 87 12.25 20.13 -15.38
C GLN A 87 11.16 19.17 -15.86
N SER A 88 10.51 18.50 -14.91
CA SER A 88 9.30 17.74 -15.22
C SER A 88 8.09 18.68 -15.15
N PRO A 89 7.23 18.68 -16.17
CA PRO A 89 5.97 19.42 -16.11
C PRO A 89 5.13 18.97 -14.90
N PRO A 90 4.21 19.81 -14.40
CA PRO A 90 3.38 19.48 -13.26
C PRO A 90 2.64 18.16 -13.54
N GLN A 91 2.96 17.13 -12.77
CA GLN A 91 2.33 15.82 -12.94
C GLN A 91 0.90 15.91 -12.45
N VAL A 92 -0.03 15.85 -13.39
CA VAL A 92 -1.45 15.73 -13.15
C VAL A 92 -1.69 14.49 -12.30
N SER A 93 -2.42 14.63 -11.20
CA SER A 93 -2.83 13.47 -10.39
C SER A 93 -3.66 12.54 -11.26
N THR A 94 -3.13 11.35 -11.54
CA THR A 94 -3.82 10.35 -12.36
C THR A 94 -4.95 9.73 -11.55
N GLY A 95 -6.15 9.73 -12.08
CA GLY A 95 -7.33 9.12 -11.45
C GLY A 95 -7.41 7.60 -11.65
N GLY A 96 -6.62 7.06 -12.58
CA GLY A 96 -6.62 5.64 -12.89
C GLY A 96 -5.26 5.11 -13.35
N THR A 97 -5.23 3.80 -13.60
CA THR A 97 -4.07 3.08 -14.12
C THR A 97 -4.48 2.21 -15.28
N LYS A 98 -3.64 2.17 -16.31
CA LYS A 98 -3.76 1.38 -17.51
C LYS A 98 -2.65 0.33 -17.53
N ALA A 99 -3.00 -0.92 -17.79
CA ALA A 99 -2.06 -2.03 -17.94
C ALA A 99 -2.36 -2.81 -19.21
N TYR A 100 -1.40 -3.60 -19.65
CA TYR A 100 -1.50 -4.37 -20.87
C TYR A 100 -1.19 -5.84 -20.60
N TRP A 101 -1.85 -6.73 -21.38
CA TRP A 101 -1.57 -8.15 -21.41
C TRP A 101 -1.57 -8.66 -22.85
N TRP A 102 -0.94 -9.81 -23.07
CA TRP A 102 -0.89 -10.43 -24.39
C TRP A 102 -1.95 -11.51 -24.50
N ASP A 103 -2.86 -11.33 -25.44
CA ASP A 103 -3.88 -12.33 -25.78
C ASP A 103 -3.30 -13.29 -26.82
N PHE A 104 -2.95 -14.51 -26.39
CA PHE A 104 -2.35 -15.51 -27.26
C PHE A 104 -3.35 -16.09 -28.27
N GLU A 105 -4.66 -16.05 -28.00
CA GLU A 105 -5.68 -16.54 -28.92
C GLU A 105 -5.88 -15.57 -30.09
N LYS A 106 -5.85 -14.28 -29.80
CA LYS A 106 -5.99 -13.22 -30.81
C LYS A 106 -4.67 -12.77 -31.42
N GLY A 107 -3.54 -13.10 -30.77
CA GLY A 107 -2.22 -12.66 -31.20
C GLY A 107 -1.97 -11.17 -31.07
N GLU A 108 -2.66 -10.49 -30.14
CA GLU A 108 -2.57 -9.04 -29.98
C GLU A 108 -2.48 -8.60 -28.51
N ARG A 109 -2.01 -7.36 -28.32
CA ARG A 109 -1.94 -6.72 -27.00
C ARG A 109 -3.29 -6.13 -26.66
N GLN A 110 -3.83 -6.54 -25.51
CA GLN A 110 -5.07 -6.04 -24.93
C GLN A 110 -4.83 -5.08 -23.80
N GLU A 111 -5.75 -4.15 -23.59
CA GLU A 111 -5.69 -3.10 -22.57
C GLU A 111 -6.68 -3.37 -21.43
N VAL A 112 -6.23 -3.08 -20.20
CA VAL A 112 -7.07 -3.10 -19.00
C VAL A 112 -6.91 -1.78 -18.28
N THR A 113 -8.01 -1.16 -17.89
CA THR A 113 -8.05 0.10 -17.14
C THR A 113 -8.68 -0.08 -15.76
N THR A 114 -8.18 0.66 -14.77
CA THR A 114 -8.75 0.72 -13.42
C THR A 114 -8.79 2.16 -12.95
N GLY A 115 -9.97 2.63 -12.51
CA GLY A 115 -10.20 4.03 -12.13
C GLY A 115 -10.67 4.88 -13.30
N SER A 116 -10.51 6.19 -13.20
CA SER A 116 -10.94 7.20 -14.19
C SER A 116 -9.75 7.95 -14.77
N PRO A 117 -9.90 8.56 -15.98
CA PRO A 117 -8.85 9.37 -16.56
C PRO A 117 -8.50 10.58 -15.68
N PRO A 118 -7.27 11.11 -15.80
CA PRO A 118 -6.19 10.63 -16.66
C PRO A 118 -5.55 9.36 -16.12
N PHE A 119 -5.09 8.47 -17.03
CA PHE A 119 -4.51 7.19 -16.65
C PHE A 119 -2.98 7.25 -16.59
N GLU A 120 -2.40 6.62 -15.56
CA GLU A 120 -1.00 6.25 -15.55
C GLU A 120 -0.81 4.91 -16.24
N GLU A 121 0.17 4.82 -17.12
CA GLU A 121 0.41 3.63 -17.92
C GLU A 121 1.49 2.72 -17.31
N ILE A 122 1.21 1.44 -17.18
CA ILE A 122 2.19 0.41 -16.85
C ILE A 122 2.82 -0.06 -18.16
N ARG A 123 4.12 0.19 -18.32
CA ARG A 123 4.83 0.02 -19.61
C ARG A 123 5.06 -1.44 -20.02
N TYR A 124 5.08 -2.38 -19.09
CA TYR A 124 5.31 -3.78 -19.41
C TYR A 124 4.00 -4.53 -19.65
N VAL A 125 4.07 -5.57 -20.49
CA VAL A 125 2.94 -6.40 -20.86
C VAL A 125 2.90 -7.60 -19.96
N HIS A 126 1.72 -7.91 -19.40
CA HIS A 126 1.50 -9.05 -18.54
C HIS A 126 1.16 -10.30 -19.36
N ALA A 127 1.39 -11.48 -18.78
CA ALA A 127 1.08 -12.74 -19.46
C ALA A 127 -0.43 -13.02 -19.54
N THR A 128 -1.20 -12.53 -18.55
CA THR A 128 -2.65 -12.77 -18.47
C THR A 128 -3.43 -11.50 -18.14
N GLU A 129 -4.71 -11.49 -18.51
CA GLU A 129 -5.63 -10.41 -18.16
C GLU A 129 -5.74 -10.23 -16.64
N ALA A 130 -5.79 -11.33 -15.88
CA ALA A 130 -5.89 -11.30 -14.42
C ALA A 130 -4.68 -10.62 -13.77
N GLU A 131 -3.47 -10.88 -14.27
CA GLU A 131 -2.25 -10.21 -13.81
C GLU A 131 -2.27 -8.73 -14.14
N ALA A 132 -2.68 -8.34 -15.34
CA ALA A 132 -2.80 -6.95 -15.74
C ALA A 132 -3.80 -6.18 -14.86
N LYS A 133 -4.96 -6.76 -14.58
CA LYS A 133 -5.96 -6.20 -13.66
C LYS A 133 -5.42 -6.03 -12.24
N ALA A 134 -4.75 -7.06 -11.72
CA ALA A 134 -4.14 -7.01 -10.38
C ALA A 134 -3.06 -5.94 -10.29
N ALA A 135 -2.19 -5.85 -11.30
CA ALA A 135 -1.13 -4.84 -11.36
C ALA A 135 -1.70 -3.42 -11.44
N ALA A 136 -2.72 -3.20 -12.27
CA ALA A 136 -3.40 -1.90 -12.39
C ALA A 136 -4.05 -1.47 -11.07
N ALA A 137 -4.73 -2.39 -10.39
CA ALA A 137 -5.35 -2.15 -9.09
C ALA A 137 -4.30 -1.85 -8.01
N THR A 138 -3.23 -2.65 -7.93
CA THR A 138 -2.12 -2.44 -6.99
C THR A 138 -1.48 -1.08 -7.19
N ARG A 139 -1.21 -0.70 -8.43
CA ARG A 139 -0.60 0.59 -8.77
C ARG A 139 -1.49 1.77 -8.37
N LYS A 140 -2.79 1.68 -8.67
CA LYS A 140 -3.78 2.68 -8.26
C LYS A 140 -3.82 2.83 -6.74
N ASN A 141 -3.98 1.72 -6.00
CA ASN A 141 -4.07 1.74 -4.54
C ASN A 141 -2.81 2.32 -3.90
N THR A 142 -1.63 1.94 -4.38
CA THR A 142 -0.35 2.49 -3.91
C THR A 142 -0.27 3.98 -4.14
N GLY A 143 -0.73 4.46 -5.32
CA GLY A 143 -0.79 5.88 -5.63
C GLY A 143 -1.73 6.66 -4.70
N GLU A 144 -2.91 6.12 -4.43
CA GLU A 144 -3.90 6.75 -3.55
C GLU A 144 -3.43 6.81 -2.09
N ARG A 145 -2.82 5.72 -1.59
CA ARG A 145 -2.25 5.68 -0.23
C ARG A 145 -1.16 6.73 -0.02
N GLY A 146 -0.26 6.87 -0.99
CA GLY A 146 0.84 7.83 -0.91
C GLY A 146 0.45 9.30 -1.08
N GLN A 147 -0.82 9.61 -1.36
CA GLN A 147 -1.29 11.00 -1.44
C GLN A 147 -1.44 11.69 -0.08
N GLY A 148 -1.61 10.95 1.00
CA GLY A 148 -1.76 11.50 2.33
C GLY A 148 -0.94 10.72 3.34
N GLU A 149 -0.07 11.43 4.06
CA GLU A 149 0.70 10.89 5.17
C GLU A 149 0.37 11.66 6.44
N LEU A 150 0.09 10.93 7.51
CA LEU A 150 -0.13 11.49 8.85
C LEU A 150 0.89 10.87 9.80
N SER A 151 1.68 11.70 10.45
CA SER A 151 2.56 11.29 11.53
C SER A 151 2.16 11.98 12.83
N PHE A 152 2.18 11.25 13.92
CA PHE A 152 1.83 11.79 15.24
C PHE A 152 2.52 11.03 16.36
N SER A 153 2.57 11.67 17.52
CA SER A 153 3.01 11.07 18.77
C SER A 153 1.94 11.21 19.83
N LEU A 154 1.88 10.24 20.74
CA LEU A 154 0.95 10.23 21.88
C LEU A 154 1.60 9.51 23.08
N PRO A 155 1.05 9.64 24.30
CA PRO A 155 1.37 8.77 25.41
C PRO A 155 1.23 7.30 25.01
N GLY A 156 2.04 6.42 25.56
CA GLY A 156 2.12 5.01 25.14
C GLY A 156 0.79 4.31 25.05
N ASP A 157 0.44 3.82 23.86
CA ASP A 157 -0.76 3.00 23.63
C ASP A 157 -0.38 1.69 22.93
N PRO A 158 -0.38 0.56 23.64
CA PRO A 158 0.03 -0.74 23.10
C PRO A 158 -0.97 -1.33 22.08
N ARG A 159 -2.17 -0.75 21.92
CA ARG A 159 -3.17 -1.20 20.93
C ARG A 159 -2.79 -0.80 19.50
N LEU A 160 -1.93 0.22 19.36
CA LEU A 160 -1.47 0.68 18.06
C LEU A 160 -0.46 -0.32 17.48
N ALA A 161 -0.77 -0.86 16.33
CA ALA A 161 0.08 -1.81 15.62
C ALA A 161 0.08 -1.51 14.11
N ALA A 162 1.18 -1.83 13.45
CA ALA A 162 1.27 -1.69 12.00
C ALA A 162 0.20 -2.55 11.30
N GLU A 163 -0.29 -2.09 10.16
CA GLU A 163 -1.43 -2.62 9.39
C GLU A 163 -2.81 -2.41 10.06
N GLY A 164 -2.87 -1.85 11.27
CA GLY A 164 -4.11 -1.49 11.93
C GLY A 164 -4.84 -0.34 11.23
N ARG A 165 -6.14 -0.24 11.50
CA ARG A 165 -6.97 0.89 11.06
C ARG A 165 -7.13 1.90 12.17
N LEU A 166 -7.14 3.16 11.77
CA LEU A 166 -7.26 4.28 12.68
C LEU A 166 -8.27 5.29 12.11
N SER A 167 -9.14 5.81 12.97
CA SER A 167 -10.02 6.92 12.65
C SER A 167 -9.72 8.10 13.58
N ILE A 168 -9.42 9.26 12.98
CA ILE A 168 -9.13 10.51 13.71
C ILE A 168 -9.76 11.68 12.96
N HIS A 169 -10.52 12.51 13.67
CA HIS A 169 -11.10 13.75 13.15
C HIS A 169 -10.21 14.95 13.51
N LEU A 170 -9.21 15.26 12.69
CA LEU A 170 -8.27 16.35 12.98
C LEU A 170 -8.84 17.74 12.59
N ARG A 171 -9.08 17.94 11.30
CA ARG A 171 -9.58 19.20 10.73
C ARG A 171 -10.37 18.93 9.44
N PRO A 172 -11.30 19.80 9.04
CA PRO A 172 -11.92 19.73 7.72
C PRO A 172 -10.86 19.69 6.60
N GLY A 173 -11.06 18.80 5.63
CA GLY A 173 -10.15 18.61 4.50
C GLY A 173 -9.02 17.59 4.74
N ILE A 174 -8.83 17.11 5.96
CA ILE A 174 -7.93 15.99 6.26
C ILE A 174 -8.78 14.71 6.31
N PRO A 175 -8.36 13.61 5.66
CA PRO A 175 -9.04 12.33 5.77
C PRO A 175 -9.18 11.88 7.22
N THR A 176 -10.26 11.15 7.52
CA THR A 176 -10.50 10.61 8.87
C THR A 176 -9.96 9.20 9.04
N ASP A 177 -9.93 8.43 7.95
CA ASP A 177 -9.58 7.02 7.98
C ASP A 177 -8.15 6.79 7.49
N TRP A 178 -7.38 6.12 8.32
CA TRP A 178 -5.95 5.90 8.13
C TRP A 178 -5.58 4.43 8.27
N ARG A 179 -4.56 4.02 7.54
CA ARG A 179 -3.83 2.78 7.77
C ARG A 179 -2.53 3.10 8.50
N ILE A 180 -2.25 2.38 9.56
CA ILE A 180 -0.99 2.49 10.27
C ILE A 180 0.10 1.78 9.46
N LYS A 181 1.07 2.56 8.98
CA LYS A 181 2.22 2.07 8.22
C LYS A 181 3.34 1.60 9.13
N ARG A 182 3.61 2.39 10.18
CA ARG A 182 4.67 2.13 11.14
C ARG A 182 4.27 2.61 12.53
N VAL A 183 4.67 1.85 13.54
CA VAL A 183 4.55 2.23 14.95
C VAL A 183 5.91 2.03 15.61
N GLU A 184 6.30 2.98 16.41
CA GLU A 184 7.47 2.89 17.28
C GLU A 184 7.04 3.14 18.73
N HIS A 185 7.21 2.11 19.55
CA HIS A 185 6.97 2.18 21.00
C HIS A 185 8.29 2.43 21.70
N ARG A 186 8.38 3.54 22.43
CA ARG A 186 9.59 3.91 23.17
C ARG A 186 9.28 3.96 24.66
N LEU A 187 9.95 3.10 25.41
CA LEU A 187 9.97 3.14 26.87
C LEU A 187 11.30 3.74 27.35
N SER A 188 11.23 4.80 28.13
CA SER A 188 12.38 5.52 28.66
C SER A 188 12.16 5.95 30.10
N ALA A 189 13.18 6.56 30.72
CA ALA A 189 13.03 7.14 32.06
C ALA A 189 12.01 8.30 32.11
N GLN A 190 11.70 8.93 30.97
CA GLN A 190 10.69 9.98 30.84
C GLN A 190 9.27 9.42 30.62
N GLY A 191 9.12 8.10 30.55
CA GLY A 191 7.84 7.46 30.36
C GLY A 191 7.72 6.62 29.07
N TYR A 192 6.50 6.19 28.79
CA TYR A 192 6.14 5.41 27.61
C TYR A 192 5.50 6.33 26.57
N THR A 193 6.04 6.33 25.37
CA THR A 193 5.54 7.10 24.22
C THR A 193 5.38 6.22 23.00
N THR A 194 4.40 6.54 22.17
CA THR A 194 4.17 5.87 20.89
C THR A 194 4.25 6.89 19.77
N GLN A 195 5.03 6.58 18.74
CA GLN A 195 5.13 7.36 17.52
C GLN A 195 4.53 6.56 16.37
N VAL A 196 3.68 7.19 15.57
CA VAL A 196 2.89 6.52 14.53
C VAL A 196 3.03 7.24 13.21
N GLU A 197 3.26 6.47 12.17
CA GLU A 197 3.20 6.92 10.77
C GLU A 197 2.05 6.22 10.08
N CYS A 198 1.16 7.00 9.50
CA CYS A 198 -0.02 6.53 8.80
C CYS A 198 -0.02 6.99 7.35
N GLU A 199 -0.66 6.21 6.51
CA GLU A 199 -0.99 6.60 5.15
C GLU A 199 -2.51 6.55 4.96
N ARG A 200 -3.00 7.21 3.92
CA ARG A 200 -4.42 7.22 3.60
C ARG A 200 -4.96 5.80 3.47
N PHE A 201 -6.07 5.52 4.12
CA PHE A 201 -6.72 4.22 3.98
C PHE A 201 -7.35 4.10 2.59
N THR A 202 -7.01 3.02 1.89
CA THR A 202 -7.71 2.56 0.69
C THR A 202 -8.18 1.15 0.94
N ALA A 203 -9.44 0.86 0.68
CA ALA A 203 -9.97 -0.49 0.82
C ALA A 203 -9.16 -1.46 -0.06
N ALA A 204 -8.81 -2.61 0.50
CA ALA A 204 -8.18 -3.66 -0.30
C ALA A 204 -9.10 -4.05 -1.46
N PRO A 205 -8.59 -4.27 -2.68
CA PRO A 205 -9.42 -4.72 -3.79
C PRO A 205 -10.11 -6.04 -3.41
N VAL A 206 -11.39 -6.12 -3.72
CA VAL A 206 -12.18 -7.35 -3.51
C VAL A 206 -11.49 -8.47 -4.28
N PRO A 207 -11.25 -9.65 -3.69
CA PRO A 207 -10.69 -10.77 -4.41
C PRO A 207 -11.59 -11.11 -5.58
N ILE A 208 -11.03 -11.19 -6.78
CA ILE A 208 -11.72 -11.71 -7.94
C ILE A 208 -11.92 -13.20 -7.65
N THR A 209 -13.10 -13.57 -7.20
CA THR A 209 -13.53 -14.97 -7.22
C THR A 209 -13.72 -15.30 -8.69
N SER A 210 -12.80 -16.10 -9.25
CA SER A 210 -13.05 -16.81 -10.48
C SER A 210 -14.27 -17.69 -10.22
N SER A 211 -15.42 -17.31 -10.77
CA SER A 211 -16.54 -18.25 -10.96
C SER A 211 -16.04 -19.34 -11.89
N GLU A 212 -16.15 -20.59 -11.42
CA GLU A 212 -15.99 -21.81 -12.22
C GLU A 212 -16.81 -21.76 -13.49
#